data_cacbf50325ed8a8e7599d740cc5a6463
#
_entry.id   cacbf50325ed8a8e7599d740cc5a6463
#
_cell.length_a   1.000
_cell.length_b   1.000
_cell.length_c   1.000
_cell.angle_alpha   90.00
_cell.angle_beta   90.00
_cell.angle_gamma   90.00
#
_symmetry.space_group_name_H-M   'P 1'
#
loop_
_entity.id
_entity.type
_entity.pdbx_description
1 polymer ?
#
loop_
_entity_poly.entity_id
_entity_poly.type
_entity_poly.pdbx_seq_one_letter_code
_entity_poly.pdbx_strand_id
1 'polypeptide(L)'
;MDGKEAKEIKMKIREAVPIEKRLTQLAEECCEGAQAALKLNRAYDGEKQLKSVECRIKLIEEMVDILICMDVVMNDLDSKYADEIYEMKLRRWEKRLDANKS
;
A
#
# COMPACT_ATOMS: atom_id res chain seq x y z
N MET A 1 14.95 -7.81 11.71
CA MET A 1 14.28 -6.81 12.56
C MET A 1 13.05 -7.46 13.19
N ASP A 2 12.93 -7.40 14.51
CA ASP A 2 11.75 -7.95 15.18
C ASP A 2 10.58 -6.95 15.21
N GLY A 3 9.40 -7.42 15.61
CA GLY A 3 8.20 -6.60 15.62
C GLY A 3 8.25 -5.44 16.61
N LYS A 4 8.95 -5.63 17.72
CA LYS A 4 9.10 -4.59 18.74
C LYS A 4 9.95 -3.43 18.23
N GLU A 5 11.07 -3.75 17.57
CA GLU A 5 11.97 -2.75 17.00
C GLU A 5 11.26 -1.96 15.89
N ALA A 6 10.55 -2.66 15.00
CA ALA A 6 9.78 -2.01 13.94
C ALA A 6 8.74 -1.04 14.51
N LYS A 7 8.05 -1.44 15.58
CA LYS A 7 7.05 -0.60 16.25
C LYS A 7 7.69 0.65 16.84
N GLU A 8 8.85 0.50 17.48
CA GLU A 8 9.59 1.62 18.06
C GLU A 8 10.03 2.63 17.00
N ILE A 9 10.49 2.14 15.83
CA ILE A 9 10.90 3.01 14.74
C ILE A 9 9.68 3.78 14.20
N LYS A 10 8.54 3.12 14.03
CA LYS A 10 7.32 3.78 13.57
C LYS A 10 6.84 4.84 14.56
N MET A 11 6.98 4.60 15.85
CA MET A 11 6.67 5.61 16.88
C MET A 11 7.57 6.83 16.77
N LYS A 12 8.87 6.63 16.52
CA LYS A 12 9.81 7.74 16.32
C LYS A 12 9.44 8.60 15.13
N ILE A 13 9.01 7.96 14.03
CA ILE A 13 8.55 8.68 12.83
C ILE A 13 7.33 9.53 13.18
N ARG A 14 6.35 8.96 13.87
CA ARG A 14 5.12 9.67 14.24
C ARG A 14 5.40 10.85 15.18
N GLU A 15 6.36 10.73 16.07
CA GLU A 15 6.74 11.79 16.99
C GLU A 15 7.52 12.90 16.29
N ALA A 16 8.36 12.55 15.31
CA ALA A 16 9.24 13.49 14.62
C ALA A 16 8.57 14.21 13.45
N VAL A 17 7.60 13.56 12.79
CA VAL A 17 6.97 14.08 11.57
C VAL A 17 5.50 14.39 11.84
N PRO A 18 5.07 15.66 11.69
CA PRO A 18 3.66 16.04 11.89
C PRO A 18 2.71 15.28 10.96
N ILE A 19 1.47 15.11 11.41
CA ILE A 19 0.45 14.34 10.65
C ILE A 19 0.24 14.92 9.26
N GLU A 20 0.27 16.23 9.08
CA GLU A 20 0.07 16.87 7.77
C GLU A 20 1.14 16.42 6.77
N LYS A 21 2.38 16.29 7.21
CA LYS A 21 3.48 15.82 6.35
C LYS A 21 3.38 14.33 6.08
N ARG A 22 2.95 13.54 7.07
CA ARG A 22 2.76 12.09 6.88
C ARG A 22 1.63 11.81 5.89
N LEU A 23 0.56 12.60 5.93
CA LEU A 23 -0.55 12.49 4.98
C LEU A 23 -0.11 12.87 3.56
N THR A 24 0.65 13.94 3.42
CA THR A 24 1.20 14.35 2.12
C THR A 24 2.11 13.28 1.55
N GLN A 25 2.97 12.70 2.38
CA GLN A 25 3.86 11.64 1.96
C GLN A 25 3.09 10.39 1.52
N LEU A 26 2.04 10.01 2.25
CA LEU A 26 1.17 8.90 1.87
C LEU A 26 0.58 9.14 0.47
N ALA A 27 0.09 10.35 0.22
CA ALA A 27 -0.48 10.69 -1.09
C ALA A 27 0.56 10.59 -2.20
N GLU A 28 1.77 11.09 -1.98
CA GLU A 28 2.87 11.02 -2.94
C GLU A 28 3.25 9.58 -3.26
N GLU A 29 3.40 8.74 -2.24
CA GLU A 29 3.75 7.33 -2.42
C GLU A 29 2.65 6.57 -3.15
N CYS A 30 1.38 6.88 -2.88
CA CYS A 30 0.26 6.28 -3.60
C CYS A 30 0.30 6.63 -5.09
N CYS A 31 0.65 7.86 -5.43
CA CYS A 31 0.81 8.29 -6.82
C CYS A 31 1.95 7.53 -7.52
N GLU A 32 3.09 7.39 -6.86
CA GLU A 32 4.22 6.64 -7.38
C GLU A 32 3.90 5.16 -7.53
N GLY A 33 3.17 4.59 -6.56
CA GLY A 33 2.71 3.21 -6.63
C GLY A 33 1.76 2.97 -7.80
N ALA A 34 0.85 3.90 -8.05
CA ALA A 34 -0.05 3.83 -9.19
C ALA A 34 0.71 3.82 -10.52
N GLN A 35 1.71 4.68 -10.66
CA GLN A 35 2.55 4.73 -11.86
C GLN A 35 3.33 3.42 -12.05
N ALA A 36 3.90 2.89 -10.96
CA ALA A 36 4.65 1.64 -11.01
C ALA A 36 3.76 0.46 -11.42
N ALA A 37 2.53 0.41 -10.91
CA ALA A 37 1.56 -0.63 -11.25
C ALA A 37 1.18 -0.58 -12.74
N LEU A 38 0.92 0.60 -13.26
CA LEU A 38 0.58 0.78 -14.68
C LEU A 38 1.77 0.43 -15.58
N LYS A 39 2.98 0.77 -15.16
CA LYS A 39 4.19 0.45 -15.90
C LYS A 39 4.42 -1.07 -15.96
N LEU A 40 4.20 -1.77 -14.86
CA LEU A 40 4.28 -3.23 -14.84
C LEU A 40 3.21 -3.85 -15.75
N ASN A 41 1.99 -3.32 -15.72
CA ASN A 41 0.92 -3.80 -16.58
C ASN A 41 1.31 -3.70 -18.06
N ARG A 42 1.90 -2.58 -18.49
CA ARG A 42 2.39 -2.40 -19.85
C ARG A 42 3.52 -3.37 -20.20
N ALA A 43 4.38 -3.70 -19.24
CA ALA A 43 5.48 -4.65 -19.45
C ALA A 43 4.97 -6.08 -19.69
N TYR A 44 3.84 -6.46 -19.06
CA TYR A 44 3.20 -7.76 -19.32
C TYR A 44 2.54 -7.83 -20.68
N ASP A 45 2.01 -6.73 -21.19
CA ASP A 45 1.38 -6.66 -22.49
C ASP A 45 2.39 -6.57 -23.65
N GLY A 46 3.68 -6.35 -23.34
CA GLY A 46 4.74 -6.17 -24.33
C GLY A 46 5.65 -7.38 -24.47
N GLU A 47 6.42 -7.38 -25.54
CA GLU A 47 7.36 -8.46 -25.88
C GLU A 47 8.61 -8.50 -24.99
N LYS A 48 8.75 -7.57 -24.02
CA LYS A 48 9.99 -7.38 -23.24
C LYS A 48 9.89 -7.94 -21.84
N GLN A 49 9.92 -9.27 -21.70
CA GLN A 49 9.88 -9.95 -20.39
C GLN A 49 11.00 -9.51 -19.44
N LEU A 50 12.16 -9.11 -19.96
CA LEU A 50 13.28 -8.64 -19.12
C LEU A 50 12.93 -7.40 -18.31
N LYS A 51 12.17 -6.48 -18.89
CA LYS A 51 11.72 -5.27 -18.18
C LYS A 51 10.68 -5.57 -17.11
N SER A 52 9.97 -6.71 -17.19
CA SER A 52 8.96 -7.04 -16.20
C SER A 52 9.57 -7.34 -14.82
N VAL A 53 10.79 -7.90 -14.77
CA VAL A 53 11.47 -8.16 -13.50
C VAL A 53 11.78 -6.85 -12.77
N GLU A 54 12.37 -5.89 -13.48
CA GLU A 54 12.68 -4.58 -12.92
C GLU A 54 11.41 -3.84 -12.48
N CYS A 55 10.35 -3.90 -13.30
CA CYS A 55 9.08 -3.27 -12.98
C CYS A 55 8.41 -3.91 -11.76
N ARG A 56 8.53 -5.24 -11.59
CA ARG A 56 8.01 -5.92 -10.41
C ARG A 56 8.73 -5.51 -9.15
N ILE A 57 10.06 -5.43 -9.20
CA ILE A 57 10.87 -4.99 -8.06
C ILE A 57 10.50 -3.55 -7.69
N LYS A 58 10.39 -2.68 -8.69
CA LYS A 58 10.01 -1.29 -8.46
C LYS A 58 8.64 -1.17 -7.82
N LEU A 59 7.66 -1.96 -8.28
CA LEU A 59 6.33 -1.96 -7.67
C LEU A 59 6.37 -2.45 -6.22
N ILE A 60 7.17 -3.48 -5.93
CA ILE A 60 7.35 -3.98 -4.56
C ILE A 60 7.90 -2.86 -3.67
N GLU A 61 8.91 -2.12 -4.12
CA GLU A 61 9.48 -0.99 -3.38
C GLU A 61 8.41 0.05 -3.07
N GLU A 62 7.60 0.42 -4.08
CA GLU A 62 6.54 1.42 -3.89
C GLU A 62 5.44 0.92 -2.96
N MET A 63 5.07 -0.36 -3.05
CA MET A 63 4.08 -0.94 -2.16
C MET A 63 4.56 -0.97 -0.70
N VAL A 64 5.84 -1.25 -0.48
CA VAL A 64 6.44 -1.21 0.85
C VAL A 64 6.42 0.22 1.41
N ASP A 65 6.77 1.21 0.59
CA ASP A 65 6.72 2.61 1.00
C ASP A 65 5.29 3.01 1.39
N ILE A 66 4.29 2.59 0.62
CA ILE A 66 2.87 2.85 0.91
C ILE A 66 2.47 2.18 2.24
N LEU A 67 2.86 0.93 2.46
CA LEU A 67 2.55 0.20 3.69
C LEU A 67 3.10 0.92 4.93
N ILE A 68 4.35 1.38 4.86
CA ILE A 68 4.97 2.11 5.96
C ILE A 68 4.22 3.43 6.20
N CYS A 69 3.92 4.17 5.14
CA CYS A 69 3.16 5.42 5.25
C CYS A 69 1.77 5.19 5.85
N MET A 70 1.09 4.11 5.45
CA MET A 70 -0.20 3.73 6.03
C MET A 70 -0.09 3.46 7.53
N ASP A 71 0.94 2.71 7.94
CA ASP A 71 1.14 2.36 9.35
C ASP A 71 1.37 3.59 10.22
N VAL A 72 2.15 4.57 9.74
CA VAL A 72 2.46 5.75 10.53
C VAL A 72 1.34 6.80 10.52
N VAL A 73 0.29 6.57 9.75
CA VAL A 73 -0.90 7.44 9.69
C VAL A 73 -2.09 6.81 10.42
N MET A 74 -2.26 5.48 10.32
CA MET A 74 -3.46 4.76 10.74
C MET A 74 -3.86 5.05 12.19
N ASN A 75 -2.89 5.12 13.11
CA ASN A 75 -3.17 5.35 14.52
C ASN A 75 -3.77 6.74 14.81
N ASP A 76 -3.57 7.70 13.92
CA ASP A 76 -4.17 9.03 14.03
C ASP A 76 -5.61 9.07 13.49
N LEU A 77 -6.06 7.97 12.85
CA LEU A 77 -7.37 7.88 12.19
C LEU A 77 -8.31 6.86 12.85
N ASP A 78 -8.11 6.54 14.13
CA ASP A 78 -8.93 5.54 14.83
C ASP A 78 -8.84 4.16 14.16
N SER A 79 -7.69 3.53 14.27
CA SER A 79 -7.39 2.22 13.65
C SER A 79 -8.36 1.09 14.02
N LYS A 80 -9.14 1.26 15.09
CA LYS A 80 -10.12 0.26 15.53
C LYS A 80 -11.17 -0.10 14.48
N TYR A 81 -11.41 0.80 13.52
CA TYR A 81 -12.38 0.53 12.44
C TYR A 81 -11.77 -0.22 11.27
N ALA A 82 -10.44 -0.31 11.19
CA ALA A 82 -9.76 -0.85 10.02
C ALA A 82 -10.13 -2.31 9.75
N ASP A 83 -10.15 -3.14 10.78
CA ASP A 83 -10.44 -4.58 10.63
C ASP A 83 -11.86 -4.82 10.17
N GLU A 84 -12.82 -4.09 10.71
CA GLU A 84 -14.23 -4.21 10.32
C GLU A 84 -14.43 -3.79 8.87
N ILE A 85 -13.82 -2.68 8.47
CA ILE A 85 -13.91 -2.17 7.10
C ILE A 85 -13.23 -3.14 6.13
N TYR A 86 -12.10 -3.68 6.51
CA TYR A 86 -11.35 -4.64 5.69
C TYR A 86 -12.22 -5.87 5.39
N GLU A 87 -12.81 -6.47 6.43
CA GLU A 87 -13.68 -7.63 6.27
C GLU A 87 -14.88 -7.33 5.38
N MET A 88 -15.54 -6.20 5.63
CA MET A 88 -16.70 -5.77 4.85
C MET A 88 -16.35 -5.63 3.37
N LYS A 89 -15.21 -5.03 3.06
CA LYS A 89 -14.78 -4.81 1.67
C LYS A 89 -14.39 -6.11 0.97
N LEU A 90 -13.74 -7.03 1.70
CA LEU A 90 -13.42 -8.35 1.15
C LEU A 90 -14.69 -9.13 0.81
N ARG A 91 -15.67 -9.13 1.71
CA ARG A 91 -16.94 -9.83 1.48
C ARG A 91 -17.71 -9.22 0.32
N ARG A 92 -17.66 -7.90 0.16
CA ARG A 92 -18.30 -7.23 -0.95
C ARG A 92 -17.65 -7.61 -2.28
N TRP A 93 -16.33 -7.70 -2.31
CA TRP A 93 -15.60 -8.13 -3.50
C TRP A 93 -15.96 -9.58 -3.86
N GLU A 94 -16.01 -10.47 -2.88
CA GLU A 94 -16.41 -11.86 -3.07
C GLU A 94 -17.80 -11.97 -3.71
N LYS A 95 -18.76 -11.19 -3.21
CA LYS A 95 -20.13 -11.15 -3.77
C LYS A 95 -20.13 -10.72 -5.24
N ARG A 96 -19.30 -9.74 -5.60
CA ARG A 96 -19.19 -9.29 -6.99
C ARG A 96 -18.63 -10.38 -7.89
N LEU A 97 -17.66 -11.13 -7.41
CA LEU A 97 -17.09 -12.25 -8.16
C LEU A 97 -18.14 -13.34 -8.36
N ASP A 98 -18.90 -13.70 -7.34
CA ASP A 98 -19.94 -14.71 -7.41
C ASP A 98 -21.08 -14.28 -8.34
N ALA A 99 -21.46 -13.02 -8.34
CA ALA A 99 -22.47 -12.50 -9.24
C ALA A 99 -22.05 -12.58 -10.71
N ASN A 100 -20.75 -12.48 -10.99
CA ASN A 100 -20.23 -12.53 -12.36
C ASN A 100 -20.05 -13.97 -12.89
N LYS A 101 -20.25 -15.00 -12.04
CA LYS A 101 -20.11 -16.41 -12.43
C LYS A 101 -21.38 -17.00 -13.03
N SER A 102 -22.47 -16.30 -12.98
CA SER A 102 -23.75 -16.82 -13.50
C SER A 102 -23.85 -16.79 -15.02
#